data_59a389340326a8faf4234cb74513684c
#
_entry.id   59a389340326a8faf4234cb74513684c
#
_cell.length_a   1.000
_cell.length_b   1.000
_cell.length_c   1.000
_cell.angle_alpha   90.00
_cell.angle_beta   90.00
_cell.angle_gamma   90.00
#
_symmetry.space_group_name_H-M   'P 1'
#
loop_
_entity.id
_entity.type
_entity.pdbx_description
1 polymer ?
#
loop_
_entity_poly.entity_id
_entity_poly.type
_entity_poly.pdbx_seq_one_letter_code
_entity_poly.pdbx_strand_id
1 'polypeptide(L)'
;MAVDAVDSVSATKDPVVTTPYGAVRGRYENGIAVFRGIPYAAPPFGPRRFRPPVPPEPWDGVRDAGAFGPTPPKPPYSEAFSRLLADPVVPGDDCLNLNVWTPEPAPGARLPVMVWIHGGALTRGSSAVPVYDGRAFARDGVVLVSINYRLGVEGYGLFPDAPANPGLRDQLAALEWVRESIAEFGGDPDRVTVFGESAGAISIGALLASPRAAGLFRRAVLQSGPPEASDRDKVRRMVRRMATRLKVPATAEAFAAVDRELLLRTQAEVGRLSSPVLGGPAFGIVVDGDLVPRDPLAALVEGAAPDVGLLLGWTSEEYRLWLVPGGLHEGVDRLGPVALAGAMARCRCGHEVPRGYRAIHPDAGTADLVGQMVTDRLLRVPLHRLADAPNRRFPSYVYEFAWPSNVPGLGACHALELGFVFDTAGVPESAKLAGEGAPQELADAMHAAWVRFAADGDPGWAAWDASHPVRVFGAGAPHTVHGPRDRELALWNAESTKPVGKPANSLEPTPAASPGSGSPTRGTAPLSAVLRFRRSGGARRP
;
A
#
# COMPACT_ATOMS: atom_id res chain seq x y z
N MET A 1 -64.66 -10.89 10.74
CA MET A 1 -63.56 -11.86 10.71
C MET A 1 -62.52 -11.29 9.78
N ALA A 2 -61.52 -10.62 10.36
CA ALA A 2 -60.33 -10.19 9.67
C ALA A 2 -59.29 -11.26 9.88
N VAL A 3 -58.80 -11.80 8.79
CA VAL A 3 -57.71 -12.81 8.81
C VAL A 3 -56.43 -12.03 8.68
N ASP A 4 -55.66 -12.02 9.78
CA ASP A 4 -54.31 -11.52 9.81
C ASP A 4 -53.43 -12.36 8.88
N ALA A 5 -53.04 -11.84 7.76
CA ALA A 5 -51.93 -12.34 6.95
C ALA A 5 -50.63 -11.92 7.63
N VAL A 6 -50.12 -12.77 8.47
CA VAL A 6 -48.75 -12.67 8.95
C VAL A 6 -47.83 -13.04 7.76
N ASP A 7 -47.21 -12.01 7.16
CA ASP A 7 -46.14 -12.18 6.21
C ASP A 7 -44.98 -12.95 6.92
N SER A 8 -44.93 -14.24 6.65
CA SER A 8 -43.75 -15.06 6.99
C SER A 8 -42.59 -14.64 6.09
N VAL A 9 -41.81 -13.67 6.54
CA VAL A 9 -40.45 -13.46 6.00
C VAL A 9 -39.71 -14.78 6.24
N SER A 10 -39.60 -15.59 5.20
CA SER A 10 -38.74 -16.78 5.18
C SER A 10 -37.33 -16.30 5.55
N ALA A 11 -36.87 -16.65 6.75
CA ALA A 11 -35.49 -16.39 7.16
C ALA A 11 -34.58 -17.12 6.18
N THR A 12 -33.99 -16.38 5.25
CA THR A 12 -32.99 -16.93 4.31
C THR A 12 -31.87 -17.53 5.14
N LYS A 13 -31.62 -18.82 4.91
CA LYS A 13 -30.56 -19.52 5.63
C LYS A 13 -29.21 -18.87 5.28
N ASP A 14 -28.39 -18.59 6.29
CA ASP A 14 -27.04 -18.03 6.11
C ASP A 14 -26.26 -18.75 4.99
N PRO A 15 -25.57 -18.00 4.13
CA PRO A 15 -24.88 -18.56 2.97
C PRO A 15 -23.66 -19.38 3.42
N VAL A 16 -23.48 -20.57 2.82
CA VAL A 16 -22.30 -21.41 3.04
C VAL A 16 -21.60 -21.64 1.72
N VAL A 17 -20.29 -21.37 1.70
CA VAL A 17 -19.41 -21.57 0.54
C VAL A 17 -18.31 -22.56 0.92
N THR A 18 -17.98 -23.47 0.02
CA THR A 18 -16.88 -24.43 0.20
C THR A 18 -15.67 -23.97 -0.60
N THR A 19 -14.57 -23.70 0.08
CA THR A 19 -13.27 -23.39 -0.52
C THR A 19 -12.38 -24.63 -0.56
N PRO A 20 -11.24 -24.63 -1.26
CA PRO A 20 -10.27 -25.73 -1.21
C PRO A 20 -9.77 -26.06 0.22
N TYR A 21 -9.90 -25.13 1.17
CA TYR A 21 -9.43 -25.30 2.55
C TYR A 21 -10.53 -25.75 3.51
N GLY A 22 -11.80 -25.59 3.17
CA GLY A 22 -12.96 -25.95 3.99
C GLY A 22 -14.15 -25.03 3.77
N ALA A 23 -15.30 -25.38 4.37
CA ALA A 23 -16.51 -24.58 4.23
C ALA A 23 -16.53 -23.39 5.19
N VAL A 24 -17.10 -22.26 4.73
CA VAL A 24 -17.29 -21.03 5.50
C VAL A 24 -18.75 -20.59 5.45
N ARG A 25 -19.28 -20.13 6.60
CA ARG A 25 -20.63 -19.58 6.71
C ARG A 25 -20.57 -18.08 6.90
N GLY A 26 -21.12 -17.33 5.94
CA GLY A 26 -21.30 -15.88 6.01
C GLY A 26 -22.63 -15.49 6.66
N ARG A 27 -23.04 -14.25 6.38
CA ARG A 27 -24.33 -13.66 6.78
C ARG A 27 -24.92 -12.92 5.58
N TYR A 28 -26.25 -12.84 5.52
CA TYR A 28 -26.91 -11.89 4.64
C TYR A 28 -27.11 -10.56 5.36
N GLU A 29 -26.58 -9.50 4.78
CA GLU A 29 -26.72 -8.12 5.25
C GLU A 29 -27.37 -7.27 4.12
N ASN A 30 -28.62 -6.86 4.31
CA ASN A 30 -29.39 -6.11 3.30
C ASN A 30 -29.41 -6.80 1.92
N GLY A 31 -29.54 -8.13 1.90
CA GLY A 31 -29.58 -8.91 0.66
C GLY A 31 -28.22 -9.26 0.06
N ILE A 32 -27.12 -8.76 0.61
CA ILE A 32 -25.77 -9.07 0.20
C ILE A 32 -25.21 -10.19 1.08
N ALA A 33 -24.59 -11.20 0.47
CA ALA A 33 -23.87 -12.23 1.19
C ALA A 33 -22.49 -11.71 1.60
N VAL A 34 -22.19 -11.76 2.90
CA VAL A 34 -20.97 -11.22 3.49
C VAL A 34 -20.24 -12.30 4.27
N PHE A 35 -18.98 -12.49 3.95
CA PHE A 35 -18.07 -13.41 4.62
C PHE A 35 -16.88 -12.63 5.14
N ARG A 36 -16.56 -12.77 6.42
CA ARG A 36 -15.46 -12.04 7.07
C ARG A 36 -14.48 -12.97 7.77
N GLY A 37 -13.21 -12.59 7.79
CA GLY A 37 -12.19 -13.32 8.53
C GLY A 37 -11.83 -14.68 7.94
N ILE A 38 -11.96 -14.88 6.64
CA ILE A 38 -11.55 -16.13 5.96
C ILE A 38 -10.02 -16.18 5.92
N PRO A 39 -9.34 -17.18 6.46
CA PRO A 39 -7.88 -17.28 6.37
C PRO A 39 -7.46 -17.63 4.93
N TYR A 40 -6.51 -16.85 4.39
CA TYR A 40 -5.86 -17.16 3.13
C TYR A 40 -4.43 -17.70 3.33
N ALA A 41 -3.89 -17.58 4.54
CA ALA A 41 -2.61 -18.14 4.94
C ALA A 41 -2.65 -18.51 6.43
N ALA A 42 -1.74 -19.38 6.86
CA ALA A 42 -1.61 -19.76 8.27
C ALA A 42 -1.13 -18.56 9.12
N PRO A 43 -1.45 -18.51 10.43
CA PRO A 43 -1.01 -17.45 11.34
C PRO A 43 0.51 -17.20 11.25
N PRO A 44 0.96 -15.94 11.03
CA PRO A 44 2.37 -15.63 10.74
C PRO A 44 3.23 -15.48 12.00
N PHE A 45 2.89 -16.13 13.09
CA PHE A 45 3.55 -16.02 14.40
C PHE A 45 4.19 -17.34 14.87
N GLY A 46 4.84 -17.30 16.02
CA GLY A 46 5.63 -18.43 16.50
C GLY A 46 6.75 -18.79 15.52
N PRO A 47 6.86 -20.05 15.09
CA PRO A 47 7.90 -20.48 14.15
C PRO A 47 7.81 -19.84 12.75
N ARG A 48 6.64 -19.27 12.40
CA ARG A 48 6.41 -18.60 11.11
C ARG A 48 6.72 -17.10 11.13
N ARG A 49 7.11 -16.54 12.28
CA ARG A 49 7.41 -15.11 12.40
C ARG A 49 8.58 -14.72 11.48
N PHE A 50 8.44 -13.65 10.71
CA PHE A 50 9.40 -13.19 9.69
C PHE A 50 9.65 -14.17 8.52
N ARG A 51 8.83 -15.20 8.38
CA ARG A 51 8.91 -16.16 7.25
C ARG A 51 7.87 -15.82 6.17
N PRO A 52 8.03 -16.31 4.94
CA PRO A 52 6.99 -16.23 3.92
C PRO A 52 5.68 -16.83 4.41
N PRO A 53 4.51 -16.37 3.91
CA PRO A 53 3.25 -17.01 4.22
C PRO A 53 3.24 -18.45 3.70
N VAL A 54 2.47 -19.29 4.37
CA VAL A 54 2.17 -20.66 3.93
C VAL A 54 0.65 -20.83 3.88
N PRO A 55 0.09 -21.69 3.02
CA PRO A 55 -1.34 -21.92 2.94
C PRO A 55 -1.94 -22.24 4.32
N PRO A 56 -3.22 -21.90 4.56
CA PRO A 56 -3.90 -22.29 5.78
C PRO A 56 -4.06 -23.82 5.82
N GLU A 57 -4.08 -24.38 7.02
CA GLU A 57 -4.39 -25.81 7.16
C GLU A 57 -5.89 -26.03 6.84
N PRO A 58 -6.22 -27.03 6.01
CA PRO A 58 -7.61 -27.37 5.74
C PRO A 58 -8.36 -27.72 7.04
N TRP A 59 -9.65 -27.40 7.08
CA TRP A 59 -10.49 -27.67 8.25
C TRP A 59 -11.73 -28.47 7.87
N ASP A 60 -12.16 -29.29 8.81
CA ASP A 60 -13.42 -30.01 8.72
C ASP A 60 -14.60 -29.17 9.20
N GLY A 61 -15.81 -29.49 8.71
CA GLY A 61 -17.03 -28.77 9.08
C GLY A 61 -17.16 -27.38 8.46
N VAL A 62 -17.93 -26.51 9.10
CA VAL A 62 -18.24 -25.16 8.61
C VAL A 62 -17.71 -24.12 9.59
N ARG A 63 -16.71 -23.33 9.17
CA ARG A 63 -16.16 -22.22 9.93
C ARG A 63 -17.11 -21.02 9.87
N ASP A 64 -17.35 -20.37 11.02
CA ASP A 64 -18.11 -19.11 11.05
C ASP A 64 -17.28 -17.97 10.47
N ALA A 65 -17.82 -17.29 9.48
CA ALA A 65 -17.27 -16.12 8.80
C ALA A 65 -18.22 -14.92 8.91
N GLY A 66 -18.98 -14.81 9.99
CA GLY A 66 -19.91 -13.71 10.23
C GLY A 66 -19.31 -12.47 10.84
N ALA A 67 -18.06 -12.49 11.31
CA ALA A 67 -17.37 -11.38 11.95
C ALA A 67 -15.97 -11.18 11.38
N PHE A 68 -15.43 -9.94 11.46
CA PHE A 68 -14.05 -9.68 11.08
C PHE A 68 -13.07 -10.54 11.86
N GLY A 69 -12.10 -11.12 11.18
CA GLY A 69 -10.99 -11.84 11.77
C GLY A 69 -9.97 -10.90 12.45
N PRO A 70 -8.98 -11.47 13.15
CA PRO A 70 -7.91 -10.69 13.78
C PRO A 70 -7.23 -9.74 12.82
N THR A 71 -6.93 -8.53 13.29
CA THR A 71 -6.18 -7.54 12.52
C THR A 71 -4.68 -7.69 12.76
N PRO A 72 -3.83 -7.34 11.78
CA PRO A 72 -2.37 -7.34 11.97
C PRO A 72 -1.97 -6.47 13.16
N PRO A 73 -1.00 -6.89 13.98
CA PRO A 73 -0.47 -6.09 15.08
C PRO A 73 0.11 -4.78 14.57
N LYS A 74 -0.30 -3.67 15.20
CA LYS A 74 0.05 -2.31 14.76
C LYS A 74 0.07 -1.35 15.94
N PRO A 75 0.94 -0.33 15.93
CA PRO A 75 0.88 0.72 16.96
C PRO A 75 -0.35 1.62 16.71
N PRO A 76 -0.98 2.17 17.75
CA PRO A 76 -2.10 3.08 17.59
C PRO A 76 -1.69 4.37 16.86
N TYR A 77 -2.65 5.03 16.24
CA TYR A 77 -2.46 6.41 15.78
C TYR A 77 -2.17 7.36 16.96
N SER A 78 -1.46 8.46 16.68
CA SER A 78 -1.43 9.57 17.62
C SER A 78 -2.83 10.16 17.80
N GLU A 79 -3.07 10.88 18.90
CA GLU A 79 -4.37 11.48 19.20
C GLU A 79 -4.90 12.35 18.04
N ALA A 80 -4.02 13.13 17.39
CA ALA A 80 -4.40 13.99 16.27
C ALA A 80 -4.93 13.17 15.07
N PHE A 81 -4.28 12.05 14.74
CA PHE A 81 -4.72 11.19 13.62
C PHE A 81 -5.90 10.28 13.97
N SER A 82 -6.03 9.83 15.23
CA SER A 82 -7.15 8.98 15.65
C SER A 82 -8.50 9.70 15.62
N ARG A 83 -8.49 11.04 15.65
CA ARG A 83 -9.68 11.88 15.45
C ARG A 83 -10.18 11.87 13.99
N LEU A 84 -9.29 11.60 13.03
CA LEU A 84 -9.56 11.67 11.60
C LEU A 84 -9.70 10.28 10.97
N LEU A 85 -8.92 9.31 11.42
CA LEU A 85 -8.81 7.98 10.80
C LEU A 85 -9.25 6.89 11.78
N ALA A 86 -10.14 6.01 11.32
CA ALA A 86 -10.51 4.81 12.05
C ALA A 86 -9.40 3.75 11.92
N ASP A 87 -9.08 3.06 13.00
CA ASP A 87 -8.10 1.97 12.99
C ASP A 87 -8.52 0.87 13.99
N PRO A 88 -9.56 0.08 13.66
CA PRO A 88 -10.07 -0.95 14.54
C PRO A 88 -9.02 -2.03 14.81
N VAL A 89 -9.07 -2.59 16.03
CA VAL A 89 -8.23 -3.70 16.44
C VAL A 89 -9.12 -4.88 16.83
N VAL A 90 -8.98 -5.98 16.11
CA VAL A 90 -9.56 -7.28 16.45
C VAL A 90 -8.41 -8.16 16.94
N PRO A 91 -8.42 -8.62 18.20
CA PRO A 91 -7.32 -9.38 18.78
C PRO A 91 -7.25 -10.80 18.21
N GLY A 92 -6.04 -11.37 18.17
CA GLY A 92 -5.77 -12.74 17.73
C GLY A 92 -4.55 -12.86 16.83
N ASP A 93 -4.20 -14.10 16.52
CA ASP A 93 -2.99 -14.42 15.73
C ASP A 93 -3.29 -14.74 14.26
N ASP A 94 -4.52 -15.12 13.93
CA ASP A 94 -4.94 -15.49 12.56
C ASP A 94 -5.23 -14.23 11.72
N CYS A 95 -4.23 -13.35 11.59
CA CYS A 95 -4.39 -12.03 10.96
C CYS A 95 -4.18 -12.02 9.44
N LEU A 96 -3.77 -13.15 8.85
CA LEU A 96 -3.70 -13.30 7.40
C LEU A 96 -5.04 -13.81 6.86
N ASN A 97 -6.03 -12.91 6.94
CA ASN A 97 -7.41 -13.18 6.56
C ASN A 97 -7.93 -12.12 5.59
N LEU A 98 -9.04 -12.46 4.93
CA LEU A 98 -9.74 -11.61 3.99
C LEU A 98 -11.26 -11.65 4.23
N ASN A 99 -11.95 -10.70 3.62
CA ASN A 99 -13.41 -10.62 3.65
C ASN A 99 -13.93 -10.60 2.21
N VAL A 100 -15.14 -11.14 2.00
CA VAL A 100 -15.81 -11.21 0.69
C VAL A 100 -17.22 -10.68 0.82
N TRP A 101 -17.60 -9.74 -0.05
CA TRP A 101 -18.98 -9.30 -0.26
C TRP A 101 -19.39 -9.70 -1.66
N THR A 102 -20.52 -10.37 -1.80
CA THR A 102 -21.04 -10.81 -3.09
C THR A 102 -22.56 -10.68 -3.14
N PRO A 103 -23.12 -10.26 -4.28
CA PRO A 103 -24.58 -10.24 -4.44
C PRO A 103 -25.17 -11.66 -4.36
N GLU A 104 -24.44 -12.63 -4.90
CA GLU A 104 -24.86 -14.03 -4.88
C GLU A 104 -23.66 -14.96 -4.90
N PRO A 105 -23.45 -15.79 -3.85
CA PRO A 105 -22.37 -16.76 -3.81
C PRO A 105 -22.72 -18.01 -4.63
N ALA A 106 -22.86 -17.86 -5.94
CA ALA A 106 -23.22 -18.91 -6.87
C ALA A 106 -22.06 -19.21 -7.83
N PRO A 107 -21.48 -20.41 -7.81
CA PRO A 107 -20.49 -20.81 -8.81
C PRO A 107 -21.05 -20.64 -10.22
N GLY A 108 -20.32 -19.94 -11.09
CA GLY A 108 -20.73 -19.68 -12.48
C GLY A 108 -21.40 -18.33 -12.72
N ALA A 109 -21.65 -17.50 -11.72
CA ALA A 109 -22.14 -16.11 -11.91
C ALA A 109 -21.12 -15.23 -12.66
N ARG A 110 -19.81 -15.51 -12.53
CA ARG A 110 -18.71 -14.87 -13.28
C ARG A 110 -18.73 -13.34 -13.17
N LEU A 111 -18.99 -12.81 -11.98
CA LEU A 111 -18.99 -11.39 -11.71
C LEU A 111 -17.57 -10.82 -11.72
N PRO A 112 -17.38 -9.53 -12.08
CA PRO A 112 -16.09 -8.86 -11.89
C PRO A 112 -15.71 -8.87 -10.40
N VAL A 113 -14.41 -9.00 -10.14
CA VAL A 113 -13.86 -9.06 -8.78
C VAL A 113 -13.00 -7.83 -8.55
N MET A 114 -13.19 -7.16 -7.42
CA MET A 114 -12.29 -6.11 -6.95
C MET A 114 -11.61 -6.54 -5.65
N VAL A 115 -10.27 -6.42 -5.60
CA VAL A 115 -9.48 -6.78 -4.42
C VAL A 115 -8.87 -5.52 -3.82
N TRP A 116 -9.32 -5.16 -2.62
CA TRP A 116 -8.85 -3.99 -1.87
C TRP A 116 -7.61 -4.30 -1.05
N ILE A 117 -6.55 -3.49 -1.26
CA ILE A 117 -5.33 -3.48 -0.46
C ILE A 117 -5.25 -2.14 0.27
N HIS A 118 -5.45 -2.17 1.60
CA HIS A 118 -5.52 -0.95 2.41
C HIS A 118 -4.19 -0.21 2.53
N GLY A 119 -4.27 1.10 2.77
CA GLY A 119 -3.13 1.96 3.09
C GLY A 119 -2.69 1.90 4.56
N GLY A 120 -2.00 2.94 5.01
CA GLY A 120 -1.51 3.07 6.39
C GLY A 120 0.01 3.01 6.52
N ALA A 121 0.73 3.46 5.48
CA ALA A 121 2.19 3.57 5.45
C ALA A 121 2.93 2.25 5.77
N LEU A 122 2.33 1.10 5.45
CA LEU A 122 2.81 -0.26 5.75
C LEU A 122 3.01 -0.54 7.26
N THR A 123 2.50 0.32 8.12
CA THR A 123 2.65 0.21 9.58
C THR A 123 1.33 0.17 10.34
N ARG A 124 0.22 0.54 9.69
CA ARG A 124 -1.14 0.65 10.23
C ARG A 124 -2.17 0.21 9.21
N GLY A 125 -3.44 0.28 9.61
CA GLY A 125 -4.56 -0.11 8.78
C GLY A 125 -4.97 -1.57 8.95
N SER A 126 -6.13 -1.90 8.42
CA SER A 126 -6.67 -3.26 8.32
C SER A 126 -7.87 -3.30 7.38
N SER A 127 -8.25 -4.48 6.94
CA SER A 127 -9.47 -4.70 6.16
C SER A 127 -10.77 -4.51 6.95
N ALA A 128 -10.68 -4.32 8.28
CA ALA A 128 -11.82 -4.13 9.17
C ALA A 128 -12.25 -2.65 9.33
N VAL A 129 -11.59 -1.71 8.65
CA VAL A 129 -11.97 -0.29 8.69
C VAL A 129 -13.35 -0.10 8.07
N PRO A 130 -14.34 0.51 8.78
CA PRO A 130 -15.73 0.60 8.31
C PRO A 130 -15.90 1.32 6.97
N VAL A 131 -15.00 2.23 6.62
CA VAL A 131 -14.99 2.92 5.33
C VAL A 131 -14.85 1.95 4.15
N TYR A 132 -14.24 0.78 4.37
CA TYR A 132 -14.01 -0.24 3.33
C TYR A 132 -15.13 -1.27 3.22
N ASP A 133 -16.34 -0.94 3.65
CA ASP A 133 -17.51 -1.82 3.50
C ASP A 133 -17.81 -2.08 2.02
N GLY A 134 -17.82 -3.36 1.64
CA GLY A 134 -18.00 -3.78 0.25
C GLY A 134 -19.42 -3.89 -0.24
N ARG A 135 -20.43 -3.59 0.59
CA ARG A 135 -21.85 -3.79 0.23
C ARG A 135 -22.28 -3.01 -0.99
N ALA A 136 -21.78 -1.78 -1.18
CA ALA A 136 -22.11 -0.98 -2.36
C ALA A 136 -21.58 -1.62 -3.66
N PHE A 137 -20.34 -2.12 -3.65
CA PHE A 137 -19.77 -2.86 -4.78
C PHE A 137 -20.58 -4.12 -5.10
N ALA A 138 -20.97 -4.88 -4.05
CA ALA A 138 -21.79 -6.06 -4.25
C ALA A 138 -23.21 -5.72 -4.75
N ARG A 139 -23.86 -4.66 -4.22
CA ARG A 139 -25.12 -4.12 -4.75
C ARG A 139 -25.03 -3.84 -6.26
N ASP A 140 -23.91 -3.35 -6.71
CA ASP A 140 -23.68 -2.93 -8.10
C ASP A 140 -23.01 -4.04 -8.96
N GLY A 141 -23.10 -5.31 -8.48
CA GLY A 141 -22.73 -6.49 -9.28
C GLY A 141 -21.25 -6.84 -9.30
N VAL A 142 -20.46 -6.39 -8.32
CA VAL A 142 -19.04 -6.67 -8.18
C VAL A 142 -18.80 -7.52 -6.92
N VAL A 143 -18.02 -8.59 -7.03
CA VAL A 143 -17.51 -9.29 -5.84
C VAL A 143 -16.36 -8.48 -5.27
N LEU A 144 -16.53 -7.94 -4.05
CA LEU A 144 -15.46 -7.24 -3.35
C LEU A 144 -14.72 -8.18 -2.40
N VAL A 145 -13.40 -8.13 -2.44
CA VAL A 145 -12.50 -8.78 -1.49
C VAL A 145 -11.66 -7.71 -0.81
N SER A 146 -11.54 -7.74 0.53
CA SER A 146 -10.58 -6.90 1.26
C SER A 146 -9.64 -7.77 2.07
N ILE A 147 -8.34 -7.45 2.06
CA ILE A 147 -7.31 -8.31 2.64
C ILE A 147 -6.56 -7.63 3.78
N ASN A 148 -6.18 -8.40 4.80
CA ASN A 148 -5.14 -8.04 5.75
C ASN A 148 -3.78 -8.55 5.27
N TYR A 149 -2.69 -7.93 5.74
CA TYR A 149 -1.30 -8.34 5.48
C TYR A 149 -0.40 -7.86 6.61
N ARG A 150 0.76 -8.49 6.84
CA ARG A 150 1.69 -8.08 7.90
C ARG A 150 2.20 -6.67 7.70
N LEU A 151 2.34 -5.97 8.81
CA LEU A 151 2.71 -4.55 8.89
C LEU A 151 4.03 -4.35 9.64
N GLY A 152 4.58 -3.14 9.50
CA GLY A 152 5.74 -2.70 10.27
C GLY A 152 6.97 -3.57 10.07
N VAL A 153 7.70 -3.80 11.15
CA VAL A 153 8.93 -4.60 11.10
C VAL A 153 8.68 -6.06 10.74
N GLU A 154 7.51 -6.61 11.09
CA GLU A 154 7.14 -8.00 10.79
C GLU A 154 6.81 -8.21 9.31
N GLY A 155 6.28 -7.18 8.64
CA GLY A 155 5.96 -7.21 7.21
C GLY A 155 7.06 -6.67 6.30
N TYR A 156 7.87 -5.73 6.78
CA TYR A 156 8.77 -4.93 5.95
C TYR A 156 10.13 -4.65 6.58
N GLY A 157 10.48 -5.32 7.69
CA GLY A 157 11.84 -5.31 8.23
C GLY A 157 12.82 -6.02 7.29
N LEU A 158 14.02 -5.47 7.13
CA LEU A 158 15.06 -6.07 6.29
C LEU A 158 16.16 -6.68 7.18
N PHE A 159 16.18 -7.99 7.24
CA PHE A 159 17.09 -8.80 8.04
C PHE A 159 18.06 -9.58 7.15
N PRO A 160 19.26 -9.93 7.67
CA PRO A 160 20.23 -10.74 6.92
C PRO A 160 19.84 -12.22 6.81
N ASP A 161 19.01 -12.71 7.74
CA ASP A 161 18.64 -14.11 7.96
C ASP A 161 17.18 -14.45 7.62
N ALA A 162 16.47 -13.52 6.95
CA ALA A 162 15.09 -13.73 6.51
C ALA A 162 14.84 -13.11 5.13
N PRO A 163 13.90 -13.67 4.35
CA PRO A 163 13.45 -13.08 3.09
C PRO A 163 12.88 -11.68 3.29
N ALA A 164 13.13 -10.78 2.33
CA ALA A 164 12.56 -9.45 2.35
C ALA A 164 11.06 -9.45 1.97
N ASN A 165 10.38 -8.35 2.31
CA ASN A 165 8.99 -8.07 1.93
C ASN A 165 7.96 -9.14 2.34
N PRO A 166 7.97 -9.69 3.58
CA PRO A 166 6.95 -10.67 3.98
C PRO A 166 5.53 -10.16 3.79
N GLY A 167 5.24 -8.89 4.09
CA GLY A 167 3.90 -8.30 3.91
C GLY A 167 3.45 -8.21 2.45
N LEU A 168 4.36 -7.99 1.50
CA LEU A 168 4.04 -8.04 0.07
C LEU A 168 3.82 -9.49 -0.39
N ARG A 169 4.54 -10.46 0.20
CA ARG A 169 4.30 -11.90 -0.05
C ARG A 169 2.95 -12.35 0.48
N ASP A 170 2.48 -11.76 1.59
CA ASP A 170 1.13 -12.00 2.11
C ASP A 170 0.06 -11.54 1.11
N GLN A 171 0.25 -10.34 0.52
CA GLN A 171 -0.66 -9.82 -0.50
C GLN A 171 -0.67 -10.70 -1.76
N LEU A 172 0.50 -11.19 -2.19
CA LEU A 172 0.58 -12.15 -3.29
C LEU A 172 -0.20 -13.43 -2.98
N ALA A 173 -0.02 -14.01 -1.79
CA ALA A 173 -0.74 -15.20 -1.35
C ALA A 173 -2.26 -14.98 -1.29
N ALA A 174 -2.71 -13.79 -0.88
CA ALA A 174 -4.13 -13.45 -0.92
C ALA A 174 -4.68 -13.40 -2.36
N LEU A 175 -3.92 -12.89 -3.32
CA LEU A 175 -4.30 -12.89 -4.74
C LEU A 175 -4.30 -14.30 -5.33
N GLU A 176 -3.36 -15.15 -4.93
CA GLU A 176 -3.35 -16.58 -5.28
C GLU A 176 -4.62 -17.28 -4.71
N TRP A 177 -4.98 -17.01 -3.45
CA TRP A 177 -6.22 -17.50 -2.87
C TRP A 177 -7.47 -17.02 -3.65
N VAL A 178 -7.51 -15.75 -4.07
CA VAL A 178 -8.61 -15.21 -4.90
C VAL A 178 -8.72 -16.01 -6.20
N ARG A 179 -7.60 -16.27 -6.87
CA ARG A 179 -7.58 -17.07 -8.10
C ARG A 179 -8.12 -18.48 -7.91
N GLU A 180 -7.83 -19.10 -6.78
CA GLU A 180 -8.23 -20.48 -6.46
C GLU A 180 -9.69 -20.60 -5.97
N SER A 181 -10.21 -19.56 -5.29
CA SER A 181 -11.42 -19.71 -4.49
C SER A 181 -12.57 -18.79 -4.90
N ILE A 182 -12.32 -17.67 -5.60
CA ILE A 182 -13.35 -16.62 -5.78
C ILE A 182 -14.52 -17.04 -6.66
N ALA A 183 -14.34 -18.06 -7.49
CA ALA A 183 -15.41 -18.62 -8.32
C ALA A 183 -16.55 -19.20 -7.45
N GLU A 184 -16.23 -19.77 -6.28
CA GLU A 184 -17.21 -20.30 -5.35
C GLU A 184 -18.07 -19.21 -4.71
N PHE A 185 -17.58 -17.97 -4.70
CA PHE A 185 -18.29 -16.77 -4.25
C PHE A 185 -18.98 -16.01 -5.41
N GLY A 186 -19.03 -16.59 -6.61
CA GLY A 186 -19.65 -16.01 -7.79
C GLY A 186 -18.75 -15.08 -8.61
N GLY A 187 -17.48 -14.87 -8.21
CA GLY A 187 -16.53 -14.04 -8.93
C GLY A 187 -15.84 -14.76 -10.10
N ASP A 188 -15.37 -13.98 -11.07
CA ASP A 188 -14.56 -14.48 -12.19
C ASP A 188 -13.07 -14.26 -11.91
N PRO A 189 -12.26 -15.32 -11.68
CA PRO A 189 -10.82 -15.20 -11.42
C PRO A 189 -10.03 -14.58 -12.59
N ASP A 190 -10.59 -14.56 -13.80
CA ASP A 190 -9.98 -13.92 -14.97
C ASP A 190 -10.38 -12.44 -15.13
N ARG A 191 -11.28 -11.91 -14.26
CA ARG A 191 -11.76 -10.53 -14.27
C ARG A 191 -11.45 -9.79 -12.95
N VAL A 192 -10.24 -10.02 -12.43
CA VAL A 192 -9.79 -9.40 -11.18
C VAL A 192 -9.21 -8.01 -11.45
N THR A 193 -9.68 -7.02 -10.69
CA THR A 193 -9.13 -5.67 -10.56
C THR A 193 -8.57 -5.51 -9.15
N VAL A 194 -7.28 -5.22 -9.00
CA VAL A 194 -6.70 -4.85 -7.71
C VAL A 194 -6.80 -3.34 -7.53
N PHE A 195 -7.17 -2.86 -6.35
CA PHE A 195 -7.20 -1.43 -6.06
C PHE A 195 -6.73 -1.16 -4.64
N GLY A 196 -6.10 0.00 -4.45
CA GLY A 196 -5.55 0.36 -3.16
C GLY A 196 -5.16 1.82 -3.11
N GLU A 197 -5.05 2.33 -1.91
CA GLU A 197 -4.69 3.72 -1.65
C GLU A 197 -3.36 3.77 -0.88
N SER A 198 -2.56 4.85 -1.16
CA SER A 198 -1.33 5.10 -0.42
C SER A 198 -0.38 3.89 -0.46
N ALA A 199 -0.04 3.33 0.69
CA ALA A 199 0.79 2.12 0.81
C ALA A 199 0.20 0.89 0.09
N GLY A 200 -1.14 0.78 -0.01
CA GLY A 200 -1.82 -0.22 -0.80
C GLY A 200 -1.55 -0.06 -2.30
N ALA A 201 -1.63 1.17 -2.81
CA ALA A 201 -1.30 1.48 -4.20
C ALA A 201 0.19 1.25 -4.51
N ILE A 202 1.09 1.64 -3.60
CA ILE A 202 2.54 1.36 -3.69
C ILE A 202 2.78 -0.16 -3.79
N SER A 203 2.07 -0.94 -2.97
CA SER A 203 2.14 -2.41 -3.00
C SER A 203 1.67 -2.98 -4.34
N ILE A 204 0.55 -2.48 -4.87
CA ILE A 204 0.04 -2.85 -6.19
C ILE A 204 1.07 -2.52 -7.28
N GLY A 205 1.69 -1.34 -7.20
CA GLY A 205 2.77 -0.95 -8.11
C GLY A 205 3.95 -1.92 -8.10
N ALA A 206 4.33 -2.42 -6.92
CA ALA A 206 5.38 -3.43 -6.80
C ALA A 206 4.94 -4.80 -7.33
N LEU A 207 3.68 -5.21 -7.09
CA LEU A 207 3.11 -6.45 -7.64
C LEU A 207 2.96 -6.39 -9.17
N LEU A 208 2.55 -5.25 -9.74
CA LEU A 208 2.53 -5.03 -11.20
C LEU A 208 3.90 -5.27 -11.83
N ALA A 209 4.98 -4.84 -11.17
CA ALA A 209 6.35 -5.02 -11.66
C ALA A 209 6.91 -6.42 -11.38
N SER A 210 6.18 -7.26 -10.63
CA SER A 210 6.63 -8.59 -10.22
C SER A 210 6.22 -9.66 -11.22
N PRO A 211 7.14 -10.45 -11.76
CA PRO A 211 6.80 -11.61 -12.59
C PRO A 211 5.93 -12.64 -11.86
N ARG A 212 6.02 -12.69 -10.52
CA ARG A 212 5.25 -13.64 -9.69
C ARG A 212 3.76 -13.32 -9.61
N ALA A 213 3.38 -12.06 -9.82
CA ALA A 213 1.98 -11.65 -9.84
C ALA A 213 1.37 -11.66 -11.26
N ALA A 214 2.13 -12.08 -12.27
CA ALA A 214 1.66 -12.13 -13.65
C ALA A 214 0.42 -13.02 -13.79
N GLY A 215 -0.64 -12.46 -14.39
CA GLY A 215 -1.89 -13.18 -14.64
C GLY A 215 -2.85 -13.29 -13.43
N LEU A 216 -2.49 -12.77 -12.23
CA LEU A 216 -3.40 -12.76 -11.08
C LEU A 216 -4.46 -11.66 -11.15
N PHE A 217 -4.27 -10.64 -11.97
CA PHE A 217 -5.25 -9.57 -12.20
C PHE A 217 -5.10 -8.95 -13.59
N ARG A 218 -6.18 -8.38 -14.09
CA ARG A 218 -6.28 -7.74 -15.42
C ARG A 218 -6.26 -6.22 -15.35
N ARG A 219 -6.57 -5.63 -14.20
CA ARG A 219 -6.66 -4.18 -14.00
C ARG A 219 -6.11 -3.81 -12.64
N ALA A 220 -5.60 -2.59 -12.54
CA ALA A 220 -5.11 -2.04 -11.29
C ALA A 220 -5.52 -0.58 -11.14
N VAL A 221 -5.96 -0.21 -9.92
CA VAL A 221 -6.26 1.17 -9.55
C VAL A 221 -5.23 1.60 -8.49
N LEU A 222 -4.44 2.62 -8.81
CA LEU A 222 -3.45 3.18 -7.90
C LEU A 222 -3.93 4.56 -7.41
N GLN A 223 -4.43 4.61 -6.18
CA GLN A 223 -4.92 5.83 -5.54
C GLN A 223 -3.83 6.42 -4.64
N SER A 224 -3.33 7.59 -4.97
CA SER A 224 -2.36 8.34 -4.15
C SER A 224 -1.10 7.54 -3.74
N GLY A 225 -0.63 6.65 -4.61
CA GLY A 225 0.55 5.81 -4.32
C GLY A 225 1.22 5.31 -5.60
N PRO A 226 2.42 5.81 -5.94
CA PRO A 226 3.14 5.42 -7.14
C PRO A 226 3.88 4.09 -6.95
N PRO A 227 4.23 3.38 -8.02
CA PRO A 227 5.15 2.27 -7.97
C PRO A 227 6.52 2.72 -7.46
N GLU A 228 6.89 2.30 -6.24
CA GLU A 228 8.20 2.66 -5.68
C GLU A 228 8.80 1.55 -4.84
N ALA A 229 10.12 1.54 -4.73
CA ALA A 229 10.86 0.75 -3.76
C ALA A 229 11.67 1.67 -2.84
N SER A 230 11.66 1.34 -1.55
CA SER A 230 12.44 2.05 -0.54
C SER A 230 13.92 1.67 -0.62
N ASP A 231 14.78 2.62 -0.25
CA ASP A 231 16.21 2.39 -0.08
C ASP A 231 16.45 1.32 1.00
N ARG A 232 17.16 0.25 0.63
CA ARG A 232 17.48 -0.89 1.50
C ARG A 232 18.24 -0.47 2.75
N ASP A 233 19.18 0.47 2.62
CA ASP A 233 19.98 0.93 3.75
C ASP A 233 19.16 1.77 4.73
N LYS A 234 18.16 2.50 4.24
CA LYS A 234 17.19 3.18 5.10
C LYS A 234 16.43 2.18 5.97
N VAL A 235 15.89 1.11 5.38
CA VAL A 235 15.15 0.06 6.10
C VAL A 235 16.08 -0.68 7.06
N ARG A 236 17.30 -1.03 6.64
CA ARG A 236 18.31 -1.65 7.53
C ARG A 236 18.66 -0.75 8.72
N ARG A 237 18.83 0.56 8.50
CA ARG A 237 19.10 1.52 9.60
C ARG A 237 17.94 1.54 10.60
N MET A 238 16.69 1.45 10.14
CA MET A 238 15.52 1.38 11.01
C MET A 238 15.54 0.12 11.88
N VAL A 239 15.77 -1.05 11.27
CA VAL A 239 15.93 -2.33 12.00
C VAL A 239 17.07 -2.26 13.02
N ARG A 240 18.23 -1.71 12.66
CA ARG A 240 19.38 -1.54 13.59
C ARG A 240 19.03 -0.63 14.76
N ARG A 241 18.31 0.47 14.54
CA ARG A 241 17.85 1.35 15.64
C ARG A 241 16.93 0.61 16.60
N MET A 242 16.00 -0.19 16.08
CA MET A 242 15.14 -1.05 16.91
C MET A 242 15.99 -2.08 17.69
N ALA A 243 16.92 -2.77 17.04
CA ALA A 243 17.82 -3.74 17.65
C ALA A 243 18.62 -3.14 18.81
N THR A 244 19.17 -1.93 18.63
CA THR A 244 19.88 -1.19 19.69
C THR A 244 18.96 -0.88 20.88
N ARG A 245 17.72 -0.45 20.64
CA ARG A 245 16.74 -0.18 21.70
C ARG A 245 16.34 -1.44 22.45
N LEU A 246 16.13 -2.53 21.73
CA LEU A 246 15.74 -3.83 22.27
C LEU A 246 16.92 -4.57 22.91
N LYS A 247 18.16 -4.13 22.67
CA LYS A 247 19.42 -4.78 23.10
C LYS A 247 19.54 -6.22 22.57
N VAL A 248 19.14 -6.44 21.30
CA VAL A 248 19.24 -7.73 20.61
C VAL A 248 20.00 -7.58 19.30
N PRO A 249 20.52 -8.65 18.71
CA PRO A 249 21.06 -8.65 17.35
C PRO A 249 20.01 -8.19 16.32
N ALA A 250 20.46 -7.54 15.24
CA ALA A 250 19.58 -7.12 14.14
C ALA A 250 19.30 -8.28 13.18
N THR A 251 18.79 -9.40 13.70
CA THR A 251 18.42 -10.62 12.98
C THR A 251 16.94 -10.93 13.19
N ALA A 252 16.33 -11.61 12.24
CA ALA A 252 14.93 -12.05 12.33
C ALA A 252 14.74 -13.04 13.49
N GLU A 253 15.69 -13.94 13.70
CA GLU A 253 15.68 -14.90 14.81
C GLU A 253 15.62 -14.17 16.17
N ALA A 254 16.49 -13.17 16.39
CA ALA A 254 16.50 -12.41 17.63
C ALA A 254 15.22 -11.60 17.83
N PHE A 255 14.67 -11.01 16.76
CA PHE A 255 13.40 -10.27 16.81
C PHE A 255 12.19 -11.20 17.04
N ALA A 256 12.24 -12.44 16.54
CA ALA A 256 11.17 -13.42 16.77
C ALA A 256 11.01 -13.79 18.26
N ALA A 257 12.10 -13.71 19.03
CA ALA A 257 12.09 -13.94 20.49
C ALA A 257 11.60 -12.73 21.29
N VAL A 258 11.48 -11.54 20.69
CA VAL A 258 11.00 -10.34 21.37
C VAL A 258 9.49 -10.39 21.56
N ASP A 259 9.02 -10.00 22.75
CA ASP A 259 7.61 -9.80 23.01
C ASP A 259 6.97 -8.84 22.00
N ARG A 260 5.77 -9.17 21.52
CA ARG A 260 5.09 -8.43 20.45
C ARG A 260 4.79 -6.99 20.83
N GLU A 261 4.30 -6.76 22.03
CA GLU A 261 3.96 -5.40 22.46
C GLU A 261 5.21 -4.54 22.64
N LEU A 262 6.30 -5.12 23.17
CA LEU A 262 7.58 -4.43 23.26
C LEU A 262 8.12 -4.08 21.86
N LEU A 263 7.97 -4.99 20.90
CA LEU A 263 8.37 -4.75 19.51
C LEU A 263 7.57 -3.59 18.89
N LEU A 264 6.24 -3.58 19.06
CA LEU A 264 5.35 -2.51 18.56
C LEU A 264 5.64 -1.16 19.21
N ARG A 265 5.84 -1.12 20.53
CA ARG A 265 6.24 0.12 21.24
C ARG A 265 7.57 0.65 20.71
N THR A 266 8.56 -0.21 20.56
CA THR A 266 9.87 0.17 20.02
C THR A 266 9.76 0.68 18.58
N GLN A 267 8.96 0.03 17.74
CA GLN A 267 8.66 0.49 16.39
C GLN A 267 8.04 1.90 16.38
N ALA A 268 7.05 2.13 17.23
CA ALA A 268 6.39 3.45 17.36
C ALA A 268 7.38 4.54 17.78
N GLU A 269 8.24 4.25 18.77
CA GLU A 269 9.26 5.20 19.24
C GLU A 269 10.27 5.55 18.14
N VAL A 270 10.84 4.54 17.48
CA VAL A 270 11.86 4.72 16.43
C VAL A 270 11.26 5.38 15.18
N GLY A 271 9.99 5.09 14.89
CA GLY A 271 9.23 5.64 13.75
C GLY A 271 8.61 7.02 13.99
N ARG A 272 8.73 7.61 15.19
CA ARG A 272 8.01 8.85 15.58
C ARG A 272 8.19 10.00 14.60
N LEU A 273 9.38 10.16 14.01
CA LEU A 273 9.69 11.21 13.04
C LEU A 273 9.50 10.77 11.57
N SER A 274 8.97 9.56 11.36
CA SER A 274 8.72 9.06 10.02
C SER A 274 7.37 9.56 9.52
N SER A 275 7.40 10.29 8.41
CA SER A 275 6.23 10.81 7.72
C SER A 275 6.49 10.73 6.21
N PRO A 276 5.49 10.39 5.38
CA PRO A 276 5.64 10.42 3.93
C PRO A 276 6.18 11.75 3.43
N VAL A 277 5.69 12.87 3.95
CA VAL A 277 6.07 14.22 3.53
C VAL A 277 7.44 14.64 4.10
N LEU A 278 7.69 14.46 5.41
CA LEU A 278 8.86 15.06 6.06
C LEU A 278 10.10 14.16 6.07
N GLY A 279 9.98 12.88 6.36
CA GLY A 279 11.14 11.99 6.51
C GLY A 279 11.07 10.74 5.64
N GLY A 280 9.94 10.53 5.01
CA GLY A 280 9.56 9.29 4.34
C GLY A 280 9.18 8.20 5.36
N PRO A 281 8.53 7.12 4.92
CA PRO A 281 8.03 6.05 5.76
C PRO A 281 9.17 5.35 6.53
N ALA A 282 8.83 4.79 7.71
CA ALA A 282 9.79 4.02 8.53
C ALA A 282 10.21 2.73 7.85
N PHE A 283 9.24 2.05 7.24
CA PHE A 283 9.38 0.81 6.51
C PHE A 283 8.90 1.00 5.08
N GLY A 284 9.33 0.11 4.19
CA GLY A 284 8.93 0.15 2.79
C GLY A 284 9.30 -1.13 2.07
N ILE A 285 8.66 -1.36 0.94
CA ILE A 285 8.98 -2.42 0.01
C ILE A 285 10.39 -2.17 -0.53
N VAL A 286 11.22 -3.20 -0.58
CA VAL A 286 12.61 -3.09 -1.08
C VAL A 286 12.81 -3.98 -2.29
N VAL A 287 13.71 -3.57 -3.18
CA VAL A 287 14.23 -4.46 -4.23
C VAL A 287 14.92 -5.65 -3.56
N ASP A 288 14.48 -6.88 -3.86
CA ASP A 288 14.97 -8.10 -3.22
C ASP A 288 15.57 -9.12 -4.21
N GLY A 289 15.43 -8.87 -5.50
CA GLY A 289 15.93 -9.75 -6.56
C GLY A 289 15.02 -10.95 -6.88
N ASP A 290 13.90 -11.11 -6.16
CA ASP A 290 12.93 -12.19 -6.34
C ASP A 290 11.53 -11.64 -6.59
N LEU A 291 10.79 -11.26 -5.54
CA LEU A 291 9.43 -10.70 -5.67
C LEU A 291 9.46 -9.30 -6.28
N VAL A 292 10.45 -8.50 -5.91
CA VAL A 292 10.71 -7.17 -6.46
C VAL A 292 12.11 -7.18 -7.07
N PRO A 293 12.26 -7.63 -8.33
CA PRO A 293 13.59 -7.85 -8.92
C PRO A 293 14.36 -6.55 -9.18
N ARG A 294 13.66 -5.44 -9.42
CA ARG A 294 14.24 -4.11 -9.67
C ARG A 294 13.26 -3.00 -9.26
N ASP A 295 13.65 -1.76 -9.46
CA ASP A 295 12.78 -0.60 -9.18
C ASP A 295 11.44 -0.74 -9.93
N PRO A 296 10.29 -0.72 -9.23
CA PRO A 296 8.99 -0.98 -9.83
C PRO A 296 8.60 0.02 -10.91
N LEU A 297 8.83 1.32 -10.70
CA LEU A 297 8.49 2.33 -11.72
C LEU A 297 9.33 2.16 -12.98
N ALA A 298 10.64 1.95 -12.81
CA ALA A 298 11.52 1.71 -13.95
C ALA A 298 11.10 0.47 -14.73
N ALA A 299 10.75 -0.63 -14.03
CA ALA A 299 10.27 -1.85 -14.65
C ALA A 299 9.00 -1.62 -15.49
N LEU A 300 8.03 -0.87 -14.94
CA LEU A 300 6.74 -0.61 -15.59
C LEU A 300 6.89 0.34 -16.78
N VAL A 301 7.72 1.38 -16.66
CA VAL A 301 8.02 2.30 -17.78
C VAL A 301 8.74 1.57 -18.92
N GLU A 302 9.59 0.60 -18.62
CA GLU A 302 10.27 -0.25 -19.61
C GLU A 302 9.39 -1.39 -20.16
N GLY A 303 8.12 -1.48 -19.77
CA GLY A 303 7.12 -2.37 -20.36
C GLY A 303 6.78 -3.62 -19.55
N ALA A 304 7.03 -3.66 -18.23
CA ALA A 304 6.44 -4.70 -17.40
C ALA A 304 4.91 -4.57 -17.36
N ALA A 305 4.18 -5.69 -17.23
CA ALA A 305 2.72 -5.78 -17.19
C ALA A 305 1.99 -4.97 -18.30
N PRO A 306 2.33 -5.15 -19.57
CA PRO A 306 1.75 -4.36 -20.66
C PRO A 306 0.26 -4.65 -20.85
N ASP A 307 -0.21 -5.80 -20.38
CA ASP A 307 -1.57 -6.32 -20.56
C ASP A 307 -2.51 -5.99 -19.38
N VAL A 308 -2.11 -5.09 -18.45
CA VAL A 308 -2.93 -4.66 -17.32
C VAL A 308 -3.44 -3.23 -17.55
N GLY A 309 -4.77 -3.02 -17.53
CA GLY A 309 -5.38 -1.69 -17.59
C GLY A 309 -5.14 -0.91 -16.30
N LEU A 310 -4.91 0.41 -16.38
CA LEU A 310 -4.61 1.24 -15.23
C LEU A 310 -5.63 2.37 -15.04
N LEU A 311 -6.03 2.58 -13.78
CA LEU A 311 -6.68 3.78 -13.30
C LEU A 311 -5.78 4.40 -12.23
N LEU A 312 -5.29 5.62 -12.47
CA LEU A 312 -4.30 6.30 -11.66
C LEU A 312 -4.88 7.61 -11.13
N GLY A 313 -4.58 7.97 -9.89
CA GLY A 313 -5.03 9.26 -9.42
C GLY A 313 -4.48 9.65 -8.06
N TRP A 314 -4.90 10.83 -7.64
CA TRP A 314 -4.45 11.52 -6.43
C TRP A 314 -5.51 12.49 -5.92
N THR A 315 -5.30 12.96 -4.70
CA THR A 315 -6.05 14.11 -4.17
C THR A 315 -5.28 15.40 -4.45
N SER A 316 -6.01 16.54 -4.55
CA SER A 316 -5.36 17.80 -4.95
C SER A 316 -4.44 18.38 -3.88
N GLU A 317 -4.64 18.04 -2.59
CA GLU A 317 -3.91 18.60 -1.45
C GLU A 317 -3.45 17.50 -0.47
N GLU A 318 -2.85 16.43 -1.00
CA GLU A 318 -2.38 15.24 -0.27
C GLU A 318 -1.71 15.55 1.07
N TYR A 319 -0.80 16.54 1.05
CA TYR A 319 0.07 16.90 2.17
C TYR A 319 -0.68 17.38 3.41
N ARG A 320 -1.93 17.85 3.27
CA ARG A 320 -2.68 18.43 4.38
C ARG A 320 -3.00 17.41 5.46
N LEU A 321 -3.18 16.12 5.10
CA LEU A 321 -3.36 15.06 6.09
C LEU A 321 -2.18 14.98 7.08
N TRP A 322 -0.96 15.26 6.64
CA TRP A 322 0.22 15.16 7.51
C TRP A 322 0.63 16.47 8.17
N LEU A 323 0.29 17.60 7.57
CA LEU A 323 0.72 18.91 8.07
C LEU A 323 -0.31 19.55 9.00
N VAL A 324 -1.61 19.36 8.75
CA VAL A 324 -2.67 20.07 9.49
C VAL A 324 -2.96 19.46 10.86
N PRO A 325 -3.17 18.14 11.04
CA PRO A 325 -3.64 17.59 12.33
C PRO A 325 -2.70 17.81 13.52
N GLY A 326 -1.41 18.00 13.25
CA GLY A 326 -0.39 18.24 14.28
C GLY A 326 0.07 19.69 14.39
N GLY A 327 -0.60 20.64 13.70
CA GLY A 327 -0.19 22.05 13.67
C GLY A 327 1.15 22.30 12.97
N LEU A 328 1.58 21.33 12.14
CA LEU A 328 2.84 21.45 11.39
C LEU A 328 2.71 22.44 10.23
N HIS A 329 1.50 22.66 9.71
CA HIS A 329 1.23 23.59 8.62
C HIS A 329 1.68 25.01 9.03
N GLU A 330 1.19 25.52 10.16
CA GLU A 330 1.59 26.81 10.68
C GLU A 330 3.07 26.83 11.10
N GLY A 331 3.60 25.69 11.53
CA GLY A 331 5.03 25.52 11.84
C GLY A 331 5.91 25.69 10.62
N VAL A 332 5.51 25.09 9.48
CA VAL A 332 6.21 25.21 8.20
C VAL A 332 6.17 26.67 7.69
N ASP A 333 5.02 27.35 7.80
CA ASP A 333 4.90 28.76 7.43
C ASP A 333 5.84 29.65 8.26
N ARG A 334 5.89 29.43 9.59
CA ARG A 334 6.82 30.17 10.49
C ARG A 334 8.29 29.93 10.19
N LEU A 335 8.66 28.72 9.78
CA LEU A 335 10.02 28.38 9.38
C LEU A 335 10.41 28.96 8.01
N GLY A 336 9.44 29.28 7.16
CA GLY A 336 9.62 29.97 5.89
C GLY A 336 10.76 29.40 5.03
N PRO A 337 11.83 30.18 4.78
CA PRO A 337 12.95 29.73 3.94
C PRO A 337 13.65 28.46 4.41
N VAL A 338 13.68 28.20 5.73
CA VAL A 338 14.30 26.97 6.29
C VAL A 338 13.48 25.74 5.91
N ALA A 339 12.14 25.82 6.00
CA ALA A 339 11.25 24.74 5.57
C ALA A 339 11.40 24.48 4.07
N LEU A 340 11.48 25.54 3.26
CA LEU A 340 11.69 25.43 1.82
C LEU A 340 13.02 24.75 1.49
N ALA A 341 14.11 25.09 2.18
CA ALA A 341 15.41 24.44 2.02
C ALA A 341 15.32 22.93 2.39
N GLY A 342 14.59 22.60 3.45
CA GLY A 342 14.30 21.21 3.82
C GLY A 342 13.52 20.45 2.75
N ALA A 343 12.50 21.08 2.14
CA ALA A 343 11.74 20.51 1.04
C ALA A 343 12.60 20.29 -0.21
N MET A 344 13.45 21.25 -0.56
CA MET A 344 14.41 21.12 -1.67
C MET A 344 15.35 19.93 -1.46
N ALA A 345 15.91 19.77 -0.26
CA ALA A 345 16.74 18.62 0.08
C ALA A 345 15.97 17.30 0.01
N ARG A 346 14.72 17.28 0.48
CA ARG A 346 13.82 16.11 0.42
C ARG A 346 13.50 15.71 -1.02
N CYS A 347 13.21 16.69 -1.87
CA CYS A 347 12.87 16.49 -3.28
C CYS A 347 14.10 16.33 -4.17
N ARG A 348 15.31 16.62 -3.66
CA ARG A 348 16.59 16.67 -4.41
C ARG A 348 16.51 17.61 -5.61
N CYS A 349 15.98 18.81 -5.41
CA CYS A 349 15.81 19.81 -6.48
C CYS A 349 16.59 21.10 -6.20
N GLY A 350 16.84 21.88 -7.26
CA GLY A 350 17.47 23.18 -7.19
C GLY A 350 16.49 24.32 -6.87
N HIS A 351 16.99 25.56 -6.82
CA HIS A 351 16.21 26.76 -6.49
C HIS A 351 15.19 27.13 -7.57
N GLU A 352 15.36 26.68 -8.80
CA GLU A 352 14.45 26.90 -9.91
C GLU A 352 13.06 26.30 -9.67
N VAL A 353 12.98 25.13 -9.01
CA VAL A 353 11.71 24.47 -8.71
C VAL A 353 10.84 25.33 -7.78
N PRO A 354 11.27 25.70 -6.56
CA PRO A 354 10.44 26.54 -5.69
C PRO A 354 10.16 27.93 -6.27
N ARG A 355 11.05 28.50 -7.09
CA ARG A 355 10.77 29.75 -7.84
C ARG A 355 9.65 29.57 -8.85
N GLY A 356 9.66 28.44 -9.59
CA GLY A 356 8.60 28.06 -10.52
C GLY A 356 7.25 27.91 -9.82
N TYR A 357 7.21 27.17 -8.69
CA TYR A 357 5.98 27.05 -7.89
C TYR A 357 5.47 28.40 -7.38
N ARG A 358 6.35 29.28 -6.89
CA ARG A 358 5.97 30.62 -6.47
C ARG A 358 5.40 31.45 -7.63
N ALA A 359 5.93 31.29 -8.84
CA ALA A 359 5.43 32.01 -10.04
C ALA A 359 4.07 31.46 -10.50
N ILE A 360 3.79 30.15 -10.29
CA ILE A 360 2.52 29.53 -10.62
C ILE A 360 1.47 29.86 -9.55
N HIS A 361 1.86 29.89 -8.27
CA HIS A 361 1.01 30.09 -7.10
C HIS A 361 1.50 31.28 -6.26
N PRO A 362 1.34 32.52 -6.73
CA PRO A 362 1.94 33.70 -6.08
C PRO A 362 1.41 33.97 -4.66
N ASP A 363 0.14 33.60 -4.41
CA ASP A 363 -0.55 33.85 -3.14
C ASP A 363 -0.43 32.70 -2.13
N ALA A 364 0.19 31.54 -2.52
CA ALA A 364 0.30 30.39 -1.64
C ALA A 364 1.26 30.64 -0.47
N GLY A 365 0.90 30.17 0.72
CA GLY A 365 1.79 30.12 1.89
C GLY A 365 3.00 29.22 1.65
N THR A 366 4.00 29.29 2.51
CA THR A 366 5.19 28.42 2.41
C THR A 366 4.79 26.95 2.63
N ALA A 367 3.88 26.68 3.56
CA ALA A 367 3.40 25.32 3.85
C ALA A 367 2.72 24.69 2.63
N ASP A 368 1.88 25.46 1.93
CA ASP A 368 1.21 24.98 0.73
C ASP A 368 2.20 24.74 -0.42
N LEU A 369 3.15 25.64 -0.64
CA LEU A 369 4.20 25.44 -1.65
C LEU A 369 5.05 24.19 -1.36
N VAL A 370 5.51 24.05 -0.12
CA VAL A 370 6.27 22.88 0.32
C VAL A 370 5.45 21.60 0.16
N GLY A 371 4.18 21.64 0.56
CA GLY A 371 3.26 20.52 0.44
C GLY A 371 3.04 20.09 -1.01
N GLN A 372 2.74 21.03 -1.90
CA GLN A 372 2.57 20.75 -3.34
C GLN A 372 3.86 20.22 -3.97
N MET A 373 5.00 20.86 -3.74
CA MET A 373 6.30 20.39 -4.25
C MET A 373 6.59 18.95 -3.85
N VAL A 374 6.36 18.61 -2.58
CA VAL A 374 6.60 17.24 -2.06
C VAL A 374 5.59 16.26 -2.66
N THR A 375 4.31 16.64 -2.73
CA THR A 375 3.26 15.82 -3.35
C THR A 375 3.59 15.53 -4.82
N ASP A 376 3.90 16.57 -5.60
CA ASP A 376 4.20 16.40 -7.02
C ASP A 376 5.43 15.50 -7.22
N ARG A 377 6.51 15.74 -6.47
CA ARG A 377 7.73 14.94 -6.58
C ARG A 377 7.54 13.48 -6.21
N LEU A 378 6.76 13.21 -5.15
CA LEU A 378 6.62 11.86 -4.60
C LEU A 378 5.46 11.05 -5.21
N LEU A 379 4.41 11.71 -5.67
CA LEU A 379 3.19 11.05 -6.12
C LEU A 379 2.89 11.32 -7.60
N ARG A 380 2.63 12.59 -7.98
CA ARG A 380 2.12 12.91 -9.31
C ARG A 380 3.12 12.67 -10.42
N VAL A 381 4.37 13.11 -10.27
CA VAL A 381 5.43 12.89 -11.27
C VAL A 381 5.63 11.40 -11.56
N PRO A 382 5.77 10.50 -10.57
CA PRO A 382 5.86 9.06 -10.84
C PRO A 382 4.61 8.47 -11.50
N LEU A 383 3.40 8.90 -11.09
CA LEU A 383 2.15 8.42 -11.68
C LEU A 383 1.97 8.90 -13.12
N HIS A 384 2.33 10.15 -13.44
CA HIS A 384 2.37 10.63 -14.83
C HIS A 384 3.36 9.83 -15.68
N ARG A 385 4.57 9.58 -15.19
CA ARG A 385 5.54 8.72 -15.90
C ARG A 385 5.02 7.32 -16.15
N LEU A 386 4.22 6.78 -15.23
CA LEU A 386 3.56 5.50 -15.43
C LEU A 386 2.46 5.60 -16.49
N ALA A 387 1.66 6.68 -16.48
CA ALA A 387 0.64 6.92 -17.49
C ALA A 387 1.24 7.10 -18.90
N ASP A 388 2.40 7.77 -19.00
CA ASP A 388 3.17 7.99 -20.22
C ASP A 388 3.96 6.76 -20.69
N ALA A 389 3.96 5.65 -19.92
CA ALA A 389 4.76 4.48 -20.24
C ALA A 389 4.43 3.94 -21.65
N PRO A 390 5.42 3.79 -22.54
CA PRO A 390 5.20 3.28 -23.89
C PRO A 390 4.83 1.79 -23.85
N ASN A 391 4.32 1.29 -24.98
CA ASN A 391 4.06 -0.14 -25.20
C ASN A 391 2.99 -0.78 -24.31
N ARG A 392 2.07 0.00 -23.75
CA ARG A 392 0.90 -0.55 -23.04
C ARG A 392 -0.14 -1.00 -24.06
N ARG A 393 -0.67 -2.21 -23.87
CA ARG A 393 -1.73 -2.77 -24.73
C ARG A 393 -3.12 -2.34 -24.28
N PHE A 394 -3.27 -1.95 -23.00
CA PHE A 394 -4.50 -1.43 -22.44
C PHE A 394 -4.32 0.03 -22.02
N PRO A 395 -5.40 0.84 -22.11
CA PRO A 395 -5.34 2.25 -21.78
C PRO A 395 -5.05 2.48 -20.30
N SER A 396 -4.47 3.65 -20.00
CA SER A 396 -4.43 4.23 -18.67
C SER A 396 -5.45 5.35 -18.58
N TYR A 397 -6.06 5.52 -17.42
CA TYR A 397 -6.97 6.61 -17.11
C TYR A 397 -6.46 7.37 -15.90
N VAL A 398 -6.69 8.68 -15.84
CA VAL A 398 -6.19 9.51 -14.75
C VAL A 398 -7.31 10.33 -14.14
N TYR A 399 -7.31 10.45 -12.79
CA TYR A 399 -8.25 11.30 -12.06
C TYR A 399 -7.54 12.18 -11.01
N GLU A 400 -8.19 13.28 -10.65
CA GLU A 400 -7.85 14.11 -9.49
C GLU A 400 -9.10 14.26 -8.62
N PHE A 401 -8.99 13.93 -7.33
CA PHE A 401 -10.03 14.22 -6.35
C PHE A 401 -9.76 15.61 -5.73
N ALA A 402 -10.67 16.53 -5.93
CA ALA A 402 -10.52 17.95 -5.60
C ALA A 402 -11.65 18.51 -4.72
N TRP A 403 -12.57 17.66 -4.23
CA TRP A 403 -13.57 18.10 -3.27
C TRP A 403 -12.92 18.35 -1.90
N PRO A 404 -13.05 19.57 -1.34
CA PRO A 404 -12.42 19.87 -0.06
C PRO A 404 -13.24 19.30 1.11
N SER A 405 -12.56 18.73 2.08
CA SER A 405 -13.14 18.32 3.36
C SER A 405 -13.83 19.50 4.06
N ASN A 406 -14.96 19.23 4.69
CA ASN A 406 -15.66 20.18 5.58
C ASN A 406 -14.96 20.29 6.96
N VAL A 407 -13.94 19.47 7.25
CA VAL A 407 -13.08 19.64 8.41
C VAL A 407 -12.09 20.78 8.13
N PRO A 408 -12.06 21.83 8.99
CA PRO A 408 -11.28 23.04 8.73
C PRO A 408 -9.80 22.74 8.44
N GLY A 409 -9.28 23.32 7.35
CA GLY A 409 -7.88 23.27 6.97
C GLY A 409 -7.44 22.02 6.22
N LEU A 410 -8.25 20.93 6.19
CA LEU A 410 -7.84 19.68 5.54
C LEU A 410 -7.87 19.76 4.01
N GLY A 411 -8.73 20.60 3.39
CA GLY A 411 -8.84 20.65 1.94
C GLY A 411 -9.12 19.26 1.34
N ALA A 412 -8.74 19.03 0.11
CA ALA A 412 -8.80 17.72 -0.51
C ALA A 412 -7.54 16.90 -0.14
N CYS A 413 -7.48 16.47 1.13
CA CYS A 413 -6.33 15.79 1.70
C CYS A 413 -6.24 14.31 1.31
N HIS A 414 -5.10 13.68 1.58
CA HIS A 414 -4.84 12.26 1.38
C HIS A 414 -5.92 11.37 1.99
N ALA A 415 -6.32 10.31 1.30
CA ALA A 415 -7.34 9.34 1.68
C ALA A 415 -8.79 9.86 1.79
N LEU A 416 -9.03 11.14 1.46
CA LEU A 416 -10.37 11.74 1.58
C LEU A 416 -11.37 11.10 0.60
N GLU A 417 -10.92 10.67 -0.56
CA GLU A 417 -11.75 10.08 -1.61
C GLU A 417 -12.31 8.69 -1.25
N LEU A 418 -11.77 8.02 -0.22
CA LEU A 418 -12.11 6.63 0.07
C LEU A 418 -13.59 6.42 0.40
N GLY A 419 -14.19 7.32 1.19
CA GLY A 419 -15.62 7.26 1.47
C GLY A 419 -16.49 7.38 0.21
N PHE A 420 -16.00 8.09 -0.80
CA PHE A 420 -16.69 8.27 -2.08
C PHE A 420 -16.51 7.05 -3.00
N VAL A 421 -15.31 6.45 -3.02
CA VAL A 421 -15.03 5.21 -3.78
C VAL A 421 -15.87 4.04 -3.27
N PHE A 422 -15.99 3.89 -1.94
CA PHE A 422 -16.73 2.79 -1.33
C PHE A 422 -18.24 3.07 -1.17
N ASP A 423 -18.73 4.25 -1.57
CA ASP A 423 -20.09 4.71 -1.31
C ASP A 423 -20.46 4.63 0.19
N THR A 424 -19.49 5.02 1.01
CA THR A 424 -19.58 5.06 2.48
C THR A 424 -19.37 6.47 3.03
N ALA A 425 -19.54 7.50 2.20
CA ALA A 425 -19.35 8.91 2.61
C ALA A 425 -20.26 9.31 3.79
N GLY A 426 -21.42 8.65 3.91
CA GLY A 426 -22.38 8.88 5.00
C GLY A 426 -22.09 8.13 6.31
N VAL A 427 -21.07 7.27 6.40
CA VAL A 427 -20.77 6.57 7.67
C VAL A 427 -19.97 7.47 8.62
N PRO A 428 -20.14 7.31 9.95
CA PRO A 428 -19.46 8.17 10.93
C PRO A 428 -17.93 8.20 10.80
N GLU A 429 -17.31 7.09 10.40
CA GLU A 429 -15.87 7.00 10.21
C GLU A 429 -15.39 7.82 9.01
N SER A 430 -16.17 7.91 7.94
CA SER A 430 -15.89 8.79 6.79
C SER A 430 -16.03 10.26 7.16
N ALA A 431 -17.05 10.60 7.98
CA ALA A 431 -17.28 11.97 8.43
C ALA A 431 -16.13 12.52 9.30
N LYS A 432 -15.32 11.68 9.92
CA LYS A 432 -14.12 12.13 10.65
C LYS A 432 -13.13 12.87 9.75
N LEU A 433 -12.98 12.42 8.51
CA LEU A 433 -12.06 13.02 7.55
C LEU A 433 -12.78 13.96 6.59
N ALA A 434 -13.97 13.60 6.13
CA ALA A 434 -14.76 14.39 5.18
C ALA A 434 -15.48 15.58 5.86
N GLY A 435 -15.79 15.48 7.14
CA GLY A 435 -16.75 16.36 7.81
C GLY A 435 -18.21 15.96 7.46
N GLU A 436 -19.16 16.61 8.12
CA GLU A 436 -20.58 16.39 7.86
C GLU A 436 -20.99 16.93 6.48
N GLY A 437 -21.97 16.29 5.85
CA GLY A 437 -22.55 16.77 4.58
C GLY A 437 -21.70 16.51 3.35
N ALA A 438 -20.90 15.44 3.34
CA ALA A 438 -20.25 14.96 2.12
C ALA A 438 -21.30 14.69 1.01
N PRO A 439 -21.11 15.19 -0.24
CA PRO A 439 -22.13 15.09 -1.27
C PRO A 439 -22.29 13.65 -1.79
N GLN A 440 -23.48 13.07 -1.62
CA GLN A 440 -23.78 11.72 -2.08
C GLN A 440 -23.66 11.59 -3.61
N GLU A 441 -24.07 12.61 -4.38
CA GLU A 441 -23.96 12.60 -5.84
C GLU A 441 -22.50 12.44 -6.32
N LEU A 442 -21.53 12.97 -5.57
CA LEU A 442 -20.11 12.79 -5.87
C LEU A 442 -19.65 11.35 -5.55
N ALA A 443 -20.17 10.76 -4.45
CA ALA A 443 -19.93 9.37 -4.11
C ALA A 443 -20.50 8.44 -5.19
N ASP A 444 -21.77 8.66 -5.59
CA ASP A 444 -22.43 7.90 -6.65
C ASP A 444 -21.61 7.93 -7.96
N ALA A 445 -21.15 9.11 -8.36
CA ALA A 445 -20.39 9.28 -9.59
C ALA A 445 -19.01 8.60 -9.53
N MET A 446 -18.33 8.69 -8.39
CA MET A 446 -17.00 8.11 -8.21
C MET A 446 -17.09 6.59 -8.09
N HIS A 447 -17.98 6.08 -7.25
CA HIS A 447 -18.24 4.65 -7.09
C HIS A 447 -18.61 3.99 -8.43
N ALA A 448 -19.55 4.55 -9.17
CA ALA A 448 -19.96 4.04 -10.48
C ALA A 448 -18.80 3.97 -11.49
N ALA A 449 -17.85 4.90 -11.42
CA ALA A 449 -16.68 4.89 -12.29
C ALA A 449 -15.72 3.71 -11.96
N TRP A 450 -15.51 3.41 -10.67
CA TRP A 450 -14.73 2.24 -10.24
C TRP A 450 -15.39 0.92 -10.61
N VAL A 451 -16.72 0.81 -10.42
CA VAL A 451 -17.51 -0.35 -10.84
C VAL A 451 -17.39 -0.57 -12.35
N ARG A 452 -17.58 0.47 -13.17
CA ARG A 452 -17.42 0.36 -14.64
C ARG A 452 -16.00 -0.06 -15.03
N PHE A 453 -14.98 0.55 -14.43
CA PHE A 453 -13.59 0.17 -14.71
C PHE A 453 -13.34 -1.31 -14.38
N ALA A 454 -13.88 -1.82 -13.28
CA ALA A 454 -13.78 -3.23 -12.93
C ALA A 454 -14.53 -4.14 -13.91
N ALA A 455 -15.70 -3.73 -14.37
CA ALA A 455 -16.52 -4.50 -15.31
C ALA A 455 -15.93 -4.50 -16.73
N ASP A 456 -15.66 -3.32 -17.28
CA ASP A 456 -15.42 -3.13 -18.71
C ASP A 456 -14.01 -2.64 -19.03
N GLY A 457 -13.28 -2.11 -18.04
CA GLY A 457 -11.97 -1.50 -18.23
C GLY A 457 -12.04 -0.03 -18.66
N ASP A 458 -13.24 0.56 -18.70
CA ASP A 458 -13.50 1.95 -19.05
C ASP A 458 -14.23 2.66 -17.91
N PRO A 459 -13.61 3.61 -17.19
CA PRO A 459 -14.28 4.34 -16.10
C PRO A 459 -15.23 5.43 -16.58
N GLY A 460 -15.34 5.66 -17.90
CA GLY A 460 -16.30 6.59 -18.51
C GLY A 460 -15.75 7.97 -18.84
N TRP A 461 -14.46 8.09 -19.09
CA TRP A 461 -13.83 9.30 -19.64
C TRP A 461 -12.68 8.95 -20.58
N ALA A 462 -12.07 9.96 -21.23
CA ALA A 462 -11.00 9.74 -22.20
C ALA A 462 -9.78 9.08 -21.55
N ALA A 463 -9.22 8.09 -22.25
CA ALA A 463 -7.96 7.48 -21.87
C ALA A 463 -6.81 8.48 -21.96
N TRP A 464 -5.76 8.25 -21.21
CA TRP A 464 -4.55 9.07 -21.18
C TRP A 464 -3.88 9.10 -22.56
N ASP A 465 -3.58 10.29 -23.04
CA ASP A 465 -2.88 10.55 -24.29
C ASP A 465 -2.02 11.83 -24.18
N ALA A 466 -1.50 12.33 -25.28
CA ALA A 466 -0.68 13.54 -25.33
C ALA A 466 -1.40 14.83 -24.89
N SER A 467 -2.73 14.81 -24.74
CA SER A 467 -3.51 15.95 -24.23
C SER A 467 -3.69 15.92 -22.71
N HIS A 468 -3.18 14.87 -22.04
CA HIS A 468 -3.22 14.65 -20.59
C HIS A 468 -4.63 14.83 -19.97
N PRO A 469 -5.64 14.05 -20.41
CA PRO A 469 -6.99 14.16 -19.87
C PRO A 469 -7.03 13.65 -18.43
N VAL A 470 -7.52 14.49 -17.51
CA VAL A 470 -7.69 14.18 -16.08
C VAL A 470 -9.16 14.36 -15.71
N ARG A 471 -9.78 13.33 -15.15
CA ARG A 471 -11.14 13.42 -14.60
C ARG A 471 -11.09 14.04 -13.22
N VAL A 472 -11.69 15.22 -13.06
CA VAL A 472 -11.75 15.94 -11.78
C VAL A 472 -13.04 15.61 -11.06
N PHE A 473 -12.93 15.08 -9.84
CA PHE A 473 -14.00 14.86 -8.87
C PHE A 473 -13.90 15.95 -7.80
N GLY A 474 -14.68 17.00 -7.94
CA GLY A 474 -14.62 18.20 -7.10
C GLY A 474 -16.00 18.72 -6.74
N ALA A 475 -16.09 20.02 -6.41
CA ALA A 475 -17.36 20.68 -6.22
C ALA A 475 -18.13 20.71 -7.56
N GLY A 476 -19.36 20.20 -7.56
CA GLY A 476 -20.22 20.07 -8.74
C GLY A 476 -20.00 18.78 -9.53
N ALA A 477 -20.56 18.72 -10.74
CA ALA A 477 -20.49 17.52 -11.57
C ALA A 477 -19.05 17.20 -12.00
N PRO A 478 -18.62 15.93 -11.94
CA PRO A 478 -17.31 15.55 -12.41
C PRO A 478 -17.10 15.90 -13.89
N HIS A 479 -15.92 16.45 -14.23
CA HIS A 479 -15.60 16.90 -15.59
C HIS A 479 -14.15 16.55 -15.94
N THR A 480 -13.81 16.59 -17.22
CA THR A 480 -12.45 16.32 -17.70
C THR A 480 -11.74 17.64 -17.99
N VAL A 481 -10.50 17.76 -17.49
CA VAL A 481 -9.58 18.88 -17.74
C VAL A 481 -8.34 18.31 -18.42
N HIS A 482 -7.75 19.08 -19.34
CA HIS A 482 -6.54 18.67 -20.04
C HIS A 482 -5.31 19.36 -19.43
N GLY A 483 -4.32 18.57 -19.02
CA GLY A 483 -3.06 19.04 -18.47
C GLY A 483 -3.15 19.95 -17.24
N PRO A 484 -4.01 19.68 -16.22
CA PRO A 484 -4.25 20.63 -15.12
C PRO A 484 -3.01 20.90 -14.28
N ARG A 485 -1.98 20.07 -14.36
CA ARG A 485 -0.72 20.15 -13.60
C ARG A 485 0.52 20.24 -14.49
N ASP A 486 0.37 20.44 -15.79
CA ASP A 486 1.50 20.40 -16.73
C ASP A 486 2.57 21.46 -16.43
N ARG A 487 2.17 22.63 -15.93
CA ARG A 487 3.09 23.70 -15.55
C ARG A 487 4.00 23.32 -14.38
N GLU A 488 3.42 22.72 -13.34
CA GLU A 488 4.13 22.23 -12.15
C GLU A 488 5.03 21.03 -12.51
N LEU A 489 4.49 20.09 -13.27
CA LEU A 489 5.19 18.86 -13.65
C LEU A 489 6.38 19.14 -14.58
N ALA A 490 6.28 20.17 -15.44
CA ALA A 490 7.38 20.60 -16.29
C ALA A 490 8.62 21.04 -15.50
N LEU A 491 8.43 21.58 -14.28
CA LEU A 491 9.56 21.95 -13.41
C LEU A 491 10.40 20.75 -12.98
N TRP A 492 9.79 19.56 -12.88
CA TRP A 492 10.46 18.33 -12.49
C TRP A 492 11.13 17.61 -13.65
N ASN A 493 10.68 17.81 -14.87
CA ASN A 493 11.28 17.21 -16.06
C ASN A 493 12.67 17.81 -16.35
N ALA A 494 12.86 19.10 -16.12
CA ALA A 494 14.15 19.78 -16.25
C ALA A 494 15.21 19.25 -15.24
N GLU A 495 14.77 18.82 -14.04
CA GLU A 495 15.65 18.29 -12.99
C GLU A 495 16.00 16.81 -13.19
N SER A 496 15.14 16.02 -13.81
CA SER A 496 15.37 14.58 -14.05
C SER A 496 16.48 14.29 -15.06
N THR A 497 16.98 15.30 -15.77
CA THR A 497 18.12 15.19 -16.69
C THR A 497 19.48 15.34 -16.00
N LYS A 498 19.53 15.77 -14.73
CA LYS A 498 20.78 15.76 -13.96
C LYS A 498 21.08 14.32 -13.52
N PRO A 499 22.28 13.76 -13.77
CA PRO A 499 22.59 12.39 -13.35
C PRO A 499 22.44 12.27 -11.83
N VAL A 500 21.46 11.48 -11.42
CA VAL A 500 21.36 11.02 -10.03
C VAL A 500 22.61 10.19 -9.78
N GLY A 501 23.43 10.61 -8.81
CA GLY A 501 24.60 9.86 -8.40
C GLY A 501 24.23 8.38 -8.22
N LYS A 502 25.12 7.48 -8.66
CA LYS A 502 24.98 6.01 -8.82
C LYS A 502 23.71 5.41 -8.18
N PRO A 503 22.93 4.62 -8.89
CA PRO A 503 21.77 3.94 -8.33
C PRO A 503 22.22 3.10 -7.12
N ALA A 504 21.71 3.43 -5.94
CA ALA A 504 22.00 2.75 -4.68
C ALA A 504 21.49 1.29 -4.62
N ASN A 505 20.96 0.76 -5.73
CA ASN A 505 20.22 -0.50 -5.79
C ASN A 505 20.74 -1.52 -6.82
N SER A 506 21.95 -1.37 -7.36
CA SER A 506 22.54 -2.48 -8.11
C SER A 506 23.05 -3.52 -7.12
N LEU A 507 22.43 -4.69 -7.11
CA LEU A 507 23.02 -5.89 -6.53
C LEU A 507 24.31 -6.17 -7.34
N GLU A 508 25.48 -6.04 -6.72
CA GLU A 508 26.69 -6.61 -7.32
C GLU A 508 26.47 -8.12 -7.47
N PRO A 509 26.71 -8.71 -8.64
CA PRO A 509 26.59 -10.14 -8.80
C PRO A 509 27.61 -10.81 -7.86
N THR A 510 27.12 -11.63 -6.96
CA THR A 510 27.97 -12.52 -6.16
C THR A 510 28.79 -13.37 -7.13
N PRO A 511 30.14 -13.41 -7.04
CA PRO A 511 30.91 -14.23 -7.95
C PRO A 511 30.51 -15.71 -7.77
N ALA A 512 30.11 -16.33 -8.86
CA ALA A 512 29.76 -17.74 -8.90
C ALA A 512 30.98 -18.55 -8.43
N ALA A 513 30.81 -19.38 -7.42
CA ALA A 513 31.79 -20.36 -7.01
C ALA A 513 32.05 -21.32 -8.17
N SER A 514 33.26 -21.31 -8.71
CA SER A 514 33.70 -22.25 -9.75
C SER A 514 33.71 -23.67 -9.17
N PRO A 515 33.20 -24.69 -9.88
CA PRO A 515 33.32 -26.06 -9.44
C PRO A 515 34.77 -26.52 -9.57
N GLY A 516 35.38 -26.86 -8.45
CA GLY A 516 36.75 -27.44 -8.39
C GLY A 516 36.82 -28.79 -9.10
N SER A 517 37.60 -28.86 -10.15
CA SER A 517 38.07 -30.13 -10.73
C SER A 517 39.18 -30.69 -9.87
N GLY A 518 38.90 -31.79 -9.21
CA GLY A 518 39.92 -32.58 -8.49
C GLY A 518 40.74 -33.46 -9.43
N SER A 519 42.01 -33.58 -9.14
CA SER A 519 42.76 -34.85 -9.21
C SER A 519 44.16 -34.71 -8.61
N PRO A 520 44.74 -35.79 -8.09
CA PRO A 520 45.77 -35.77 -7.05
C PRO A 520 47.17 -36.09 -7.56
N THR A 521 48.23 -35.52 -6.95
CA THR A 521 49.52 -36.22 -6.83
C THR A 521 50.35 -35.72 -5.64
N ARG A 522 50.91 -36.71 -5.02
CA ARG A 522 51.87 -36.83 -3.91
C ARG A 522 53.08 -35.87 -3.95
N GLY A 523 53.59 -35.54 -2.76
CA GLY A 523 55.02 -35.49 -2.59
C GLY A 523 55.52 -34.51 -1.54
N THR A 524 55.88 -35.03 -0.37
CA THR A 524 57.03 -34.69 0.51
C THR A 524 57.16 -33.31 1.16
N ALA A 525 57.10 -33.33 2.48
CA ALA A 525 57.75 -32.39 3.41
C ALA A 525 59.26 -32.46 3.31
N PRO A 526 60.16 -31.67 3.97
CA PRO A 526 59.97 -31.06 5.28
C PRO A 526 60.70 -29.71 5.57
N LEU A 527 60.43 -29.18 6.76
CA LEU A 527 61.34 -28.57 7.76
C LEU A 527 61.84 -27.11 7.68
N SER A 528 61.61 -26.48 8.82
CA SER A 528 62.53 -25.62 9.62
C SER A 528 62.40 -24.11 9.37
N ALA A 529 62.10 -23.41 10.32
CA ALA A 529 62.62 -22.94 11.58
C ALA A 529 62.63 -21.42 11.70
N VAL A 530 62.21 -20.96 12.83
CA VAL A 530 62.90 -20.18 13.88
C VAL A 530 62.64 -18.68 13.91
N LEU A 531 61.85 -18.30 14.93
CA LEU A 531 62.09 -17.29 15.96
C LEU A 531 62.68 -15.90 15.60
N ARG A 532 62.10 -14.83 16.01
CA ARG A 532 62.50 -14.03 17.20
C ARG A 532 61.64 -12.78 17.44
N PHE A 533 61.16 -12.74 18.64
CA PHE A 533 60.99 -11.65 19.60
C PHE A 533 61.69 -10.32 19.33
N ARG A 534 60.99 -9.18 19.59
CA ARG A 534 61.49 -8.22 20.61
C ARG A 534 60.35 -7.28 21.10
N ARG A 535 60.27 -7.23 22.41
CA ARG A 535 59.53 -6.25 23.23
C ARG A 535 60.35 -4.97 23.42
N SER A 536 59.68 -3.86 23.64
CA SER A 536 59.98 -2.81 24.65
C SER A 536 58.90 -1.73 24.44
N GLY A 537 58.14 -1.24 25.38
CA GLY A 537 58.37 -0.98 26.80
C GLY A 537 58.32 0.53 27.00
N GLY A 538 57.38 1.03 27.86
CA GLY A 538 57.46 2.40 28.38
C GLY A 538 56.16 3.17 28.39
N ALA A 539 55.50 3.17 29.36
CA ALA A 539 54.75 3.81 30.42
C ALA A 539 55.02 5.32 30.59
N ARG A 540 54.03 6.17 30.78
CA ARG A 540 53.56 6.80 32.02
C ARG A 540 52.60 7.98 31.76
N ARG A 541 51.66 8.03 32.65
CA ARG A 541 50.67 9.06 32.95
C ARG A 541 51.33 10.36 33.51
N PRO A 542 50.60 11.45 33.77
CA PRO A 542 49.36 11.49 34.58
C PRO A 542 48.07 11.84 33.83
#